data_b9f131113685a2b942ed0239fd0c7f4d
#
_entry.id   b9f131113685a2b942ed0239fd0c7f4d
#
_cell.length_a   1.000
_cell.length_b   1.000
_cell.length_c   1.000
_cell.angle_alpha   90.00
_cell.angle_beta   90.00
_cell.angle_gamma   90.00
#
_symmetry.space_group_name_H-M   'P 1'
#
loop_
_entity.id
_entity.type
_entity.pdbx_description
1 polymer ?
#
loop_
_entity_poly.entity_id
_entity_poly.type
_entity_poly.pdbx_seq_one_letter_code
_entity_poly.pdbx_strand_id
1 'polypeptide(L)'
;MEKLLEMLKRHEGEVKTNGRHLAYKCSAGYWTLGIGRNVDPNGGIGLSDDEVDYLLENDIERVIKELSSEYPWFNSLDDVRKDAMIDISFNLGATRLRGFKKALAAMEVADYTLAAKEFLDSKWSRDVKGRAHELASMIATGEYLL
;
A
#
# COMPACT_ATOMS: atom_id res chain seq x y z
N MET A 1 -0.32 -17.79 27.20
CA MET A 1 -0.82 -16.91 26.13
C MET A 1 -1.38 -17.71 24.95
N GLU A 2 -0.65 -18.67 24.40
CA GLU A 2 -1.06 -19.47 23.23
C GLU A 2 -2.43 -20.17 23.38
N LYS A 3 -2.65 -20.88 24.50
CA LYS A 3 -3.92 -21.55 24.76
C LYS A 3 -5.10 -20.59 24.85
N LEU A 4 -4.86 -19.39 25.40
CA LEU A 4 -5.87 -18.34 25.48
C LEU A 4 -6.21 -17.80 24.09
N LEU A 5 -5.20 -17.59 23.25
CA LEU A 5 -5.40 -17.16 21.85
C LEU A 5 -6.26 -18.17 21.09
N GLU A 6 -5.93 -19.45 21.20
CA GLU A 6 -6.71 -20.51 20.54
C GLU A 6 -8.15 -20.56 21.05
N MET A 7 -8.33 -20.42 22.36
CA MET A 7 -9.65 -20.41 22.98
C MET A 7 -10.49 -19.23 22.49
N LEU A 8 -9.91 -18.02 22.45
CA LEU A 8 -10.61 -16.82 21.99
C LEU A 8 -10.96 -16.90 20.49
N LYS A 9 -10.07 -17.41 19.67
CA LYS A 9 -10.35 -17.64 18.25
C LYS A 9 -11.54 -18.58 18.07
N ARG A 10 -11.63 -19.63 18.88
CA ARG A 10 -12.73 -20.58 18.83
C ARG A 10 -14.04 -19.97 19.33
N HIS A 11 -13.99 -19.17 20.41
CA HIS A 11 -15.18 -18.54 20.99
C HIS A 11 -15.73 -17.43 20.14
N GLU A 12 -14.86 -16.53 19.65
CA GLU A 12 -15.25 -15.38 18.83
C GLU A 12 -15.54 -15.79 17.38
N GLY A 13 -14.90 -16.85 16.93
CA GLY A 13 -14.96 -17.27 15.52
C GLY A 13 -14.12 -16.40 14.62
N GLU A 14 -14.04 -16.82 13.37
CA GLU A 14 -13.32 -16.08 12.30
C GLU A 14 -14.25 -15.92 11.12
N VAL A 15 -14.33 -14.70 10.58
CA VAL A 15 -15.02 -14.43 9.33
C VAL A 15 -13.97 -14.08 8.28
N LYS A 16 -13.72 -15.01 7.38
CA LYS A 16 -12.73 -14.87 6.30
C LYS A 16 -13.40 -14.95 4.94
N THR A 17 -12.90 -14.16 3.99
CA THR A 17 -13.27 -14.23 2.59
C THR A 17 -11.99 -14.40 1.78
N ASN A 18 -11.90 -15.50 1.01
CA ASN A 18 -10.70 -15.84 0.24
C ASN A 18 -9.41 -15.85 1.10
N GLY A 19 -9.51 -16.38 2.33
CA GLY A 19 -8.39 -16.49 3.27
C GLY A 19 -7.99 -15.20 3.97
N ARG A 20 -8.76 -14.13 3.81
CA ARG A 20 -8.47 -12.82 4.40
C ARG A 20 -9.55 -12.39 5.38
N HIS A 21 -9.13 -11.65 6.42
CA HIS A 21 -10.03 -11.06 7.39
C HIS A 21 -10.55 -9.72 6.86
N LEU A 22 -11.77 -9.72 6.34
CA LEU A 22 -12.45 -8.49 5.91
C LEU A 22 -13.34 -7.97 7.04
N ALA A 23 -13.65 -6.69 7.00
CA ALA A 23 -14.59 -6.11 7.93
C ALA A 23 -15.99 -6.73 7.73
N TYR A 24 -16.67 -7.01 8.85
CA TYR A 24 -18.03 -7.56 8.85
C TYR A 24 -18.84 -6.93 9.98
N LYS A 25 -20.15 -7.00 9.88
CA LYS A 25 -21.03 -6.59 10.99
C LYS A 25 -21.25 -7.75 11.93
N CYS A 26 -20.98 -7.53 13.22
CA CYS A 26 -21.27 -8.51 14.26
C CYS A 26 -22.78 -8.62 14.50
N SER A 27 -23.21 -9.54 15.37
CA SER A 27 -24.64 -9.75 15.68
C SER A 27 -25.33 -8.50 16.22
N ALA A 28 -24.59 -7.59 16.85
CA ALA A 28 -25.09 -6.30 17.33
C ALA A 28 -25.08 -5.19 16.28
N GLY A 29 -24.61 -5.48 15.05
CA GLY A 29 -24.63 -4.53 13.95
C GLY A 29 -23.42 -3.59 13.88
N TYR A 30 -22.34 -3.89 14.62
CA TYR A 30 -21.12 -3.07 14.60
C TYR A 30 -20.07 -3.65 13.64
N TRP A 31 -19.38 -2.75 12.93
CA TRP A 31 -18.27 -3.14 12.08
C TRP A 31 -17.15 -3.76 12.93
N THR A 32 -16.73 -4.95 12.55
CA THR A 32 -15.81 -5.81 13.30
C THR A 32 -14.73 -6.33 12.37
N LEU A 33 -13.53 -6.54 12.90
CA LEU A 33 -12.37 -7.01 12.14
C LEU A 33 -11.61 -8.06 12.96
N GLY A 34 -11.09 -9.09 12.27
CA GLY A 34 -10.27 -10.11 12.91
C GLY A 34 -11.05 -10.94 13.92
N ILE A 35 -10.49 -11.09 15.10
CA ILE A 35 -11.07 -11.86 16.21
C ILE A 35 -11.85 -10.92 17.12
N GLY A 36 -13.05 -10.52 16.67
CA GLY A 36 -13.96 -9.74 17.51
C GLY A 36 -13.56 -8.29 17.76
N ARG A 37 -12.63 -7.72 16.99
CA ARG A 37 -12.22 -6.33 17.17
C ARG A 37 -13.29 -5.38 16.63
N ASN A 38 -13.96 -4.65 17.51
CA ASN A 38 -14.94 -3.62 17.11
C ASN A 38 -14.20 -2.38 16.57
N VAL A 39 -14.35 -2.11 15.28
CA VAL A 39 -13.74 -0.96 14.59
C VAL A 39 -14.78 0.05 14.12
N ASP A 40 -16.00 -0.06 14.63
CA ASP A 40 -17.12 0.81 14.27
C ASP A 40 -16.89 2.23 14.80
N PRO A 41 -17.16 3.27 14.00
CA PRO A 41 -17.08 4.66 14.47
C PRO A 41 -17.97 4.95 15.68
N ASN A 42 -19.04 4.17 15.86
CA ASN A 42 -19.99 4.31 16.98
C ASN A 42 -19.56 3.43 18.16
N GLY A 43 -18.49 3.82 18.85
CA GLY A 43 -18.08 3.20 20.10
C GLY A 43 -17.09 2.04 19.97
N GLY A 44 -16.54 1.78 18.79
CA GLY A 44 -15.47 0.80 18.60
C GLY A 44 -14.14 1.30 19.14
N ILE A 45 -13.25 0.37 19.50
CA ILE A 45 -11.90 0.72 19.94
C ILE A 45 -10.95 1.03 18.78
N GLY A 46 -11.27 0.60 17.55
CA GLY A 46 -10.47 0.82 16.37
C GLY A 46 -9.10 0.18 16.45
N LEU A 47 -8.10 0.86 15.92
CA LEU A 47 -6.70 0.44 15.93
C LEU A 47 -5.85 1.49 16.64
N SER A 48 -4.84 1.04 17.40
CA SER A 48 -3.83 1.90 17.98
C SER A 48 -2.77 2.30 16.95
N ASP A 49 -1.94 3.30 17.26
CA ASP A 49 -0.87 3.74 16.36
C ASP A 49 0.09 2.61 16.03
N ASP A 50 0.52 1.83 17.00
CA ASP A 50 1.42 0.69 16.79
C ASP A 50 0.78 -0.42 15.96
N GLU A 51 -0.52 -0.66 16.09
CA GLU A 51 -1.25 -1.58 15.22
C GLU A 51 -1.32 -1.09 13.78
N VAL A 52 -1.56 0.21 13.59
CA VAL A 52 -1.55 0.83 12.26
C VAL A 52 -0.16 0.76 11.62
N ASP A 53 0.89 1.06 12.39
CA ASP A 53 2.28 0.97 11.92
C ASP A 53 2.64 -0.46 11.49
N TYR A 54 2.23 -1.45 12.27
CA TYR A 54 2.44 -2.87 11.92
C TYR A 54 1.75 -3.24 10.60
N LEU A 55 0.51 -2.83 10.43
CA LEU A 55 -0.24 -3.06 9.18
C LEU A 55 0.42 -2.34 8.00
N LEU A 56 0.87 -1.11 8.20
CA LEU A 56 1.54 -0.33 7.17
C LEU A 56 2.86 -0.98 6.73
N GLU A 57 3.66 -1.44 7.68
CA GLU A 57 4.90 -2.17 7.38
C GLU A 57 4.62 -3.42 6.54
N ASN A 58 3.61 -4.19 6.92
CA ASN A 58 3.19 -5.37 6.16
C ASN A 58 2.72 -5.01 4.74
N ASP A 59 1.98 -3.91 4.60
CA ASP A 59 1.53 -3.42 3.31
C ASP A 59 2.71 -2.99 2.42
N ILE A 60 3.69 -2.31 3.00
CA ILE A 60 4.91 -1.91 2.29
C ILE A 60 5.68 -3.14 1.81
N GLU A 61 5.86 -4.15 2.65
CA GLU A 61 6.53 -5.41 2.28
C GLU A 61 5.82 -6.11 1.13
N ARG A 62 4.49 -6.13 1.15
CA ARG A 62 3.68 -6.70 0.07
C ARG A 62 3.90 -5.95 -1.24
N VAL A 63 3.89 -4.62 -1.19
CA VAL A 63 4.12 -3.78 -2.37
C VAL A 63 5.54 -3.99 -2.92
N ILE A 64 6.55 -4.07 -2.06
CA ILE A 64 7.93 -4.35 -2.48
C ILE A 64 8.02 -5.70 -3.21
N LYS A 65 7.37 -6.74 -2.70
CA LYS A 65 7.34 -8.06 -3.35
C LYS A 65 6.68 -8.01 -4.72
N GLU A 66 5.56 -7.31 -4.83
CA GLU A 66 4.86 -7.12 -6.11
C GLU A 66 5.74 -6.40 -7.13
N LEU A 67 6.37 -5.29 -6.73
CA LEU A 67 7.25 -4.51 -7.60
C LEU A 67 8.49 -5.30 -8.00
N SER A 68 9.13 -5.96 -7.04
CA SER A 68 10.35 -6.77 -7.28
C SER A 68 10.09 -7.93 -8.24
N SER A 69 8.93 -8.55 -8.13
CA SER A 69 8.54 -9.68 -8.96
C SER A 69 8.16 -9.25 -10.38
N GLU A 70 7.40 -8.16 -10.51
CA GLU A 70 6.88 -7.71 -11.80
C GLU A 70 7.89 -6.87 -12.59
N TYR A 71 8.73 -6.09 -11.87
CA TYR A 71 9.70 -5.18 -12.48
C TYR A 71 11.11 -5.49 -11.92
N PRO A 72 11.88 -6.36 -12.58
CA PRO A 72 13.22 -6.71 -12.10
C PRO A 72 14.15 -5.50 -11.91
N TRP A 73 13.99 -4.46 -12.74
CA TRP A 73 14.76 -3.22 -12.62
C TRP A 73 14.51 -2.47 -11.30
N PHE A 74 13.37 -2.71 -10.65
CA PHE A 74 13.07 -2.10 -9.35
C PHE A 74 14.17 -2.41 -8.33
N ASN A 75 14.69 -3.63 -8.32
CA ASN A 75 15.71 -4.06 -7.36
C ASN A 75 17.05 -3.31 -7.51
N SER A 76 17.29 -2.73 -8.68
CA SER A 76 18.52 -1.98 -8.98
C SER A 76 18.39 -0.48 -8.77
N LEU A 77 17.22 0.00 -8.39
CA LEU A 77 17.02 1.43 -8.10
C LEU A 77 17.73 1.83 -6.81
N ASP A 78 18.11 3.11 -6.75
CA ASP A 78 18.50 3.74 -5.49
C ASP A 78 17.33 3.82 -4.52
N ASP A 79 17.62 4.04 -3.25
CA ASP A 79 16.61 4.01 -2.18
C ASP A 79 15.50 5.05 -2.38
N VAL A 80 15.85 6.25 -2.83
CA VAL A 80 14.86 7.32 -3.05
C VAL A 80 13.88 6.96 -4.16
N ARG A 81 14.37 6.43 -5.29
CA ARG A 81 13.50 6.01 -6.38
C ARG A 81 12.69 4.77 -6.05
N LYS A 82 13.26 3.84 -5.25
CA LYS A 82 12.46 2.72 -4.70
C LYS A 82 11.30 3.24 -3.88
N ASP A 83 11.55 4.17 -2.96
CA ASP A 83 10.52 4.74 -2.11
C ASP A 83 9.44 5.45 -2.93
N ALA A 84 9.83 6.19 -3.97
CA ALA A 84 8.88 6.83 -4.88
C ALA A 84 7.98 5.80 -5.57
N MET A 85 8.56 4.71 -6.09
CA MET A 85 7.79 3.64 -6.75
C MET A 85 6.87 2.91 -5.77
N ILE A 86 7.32 2.68 -4.55
CA ILE A 86 6.49 2.08 -3.49
C ILE A 86 5.28 2.96 -3.21
N ASP A 87 5.49 4.26 -3.03
CA ASP A 87 4.41 5.22 -2.75
C ASP A 87 3.39 5.29 -3.90
N ILE A 88 3.88 5.37 -5.14
CA ILE A 88 3.02 5.37 -6.34
C ILE A 88 2.19 4.09 -6.41
N SER A 89 2.83 2.94 -6.25
CA SER A 89 2.16 1.63 -6.29
C SER A 89 1.17 1.46 -5.14
N PHE A 90 1.53 1.93 -3.96
CA PHE A 90 0.65 1.91 -2.79
C PHE A 90 -0.65 2.68 -3.05
N ASN A 91 -0.55 3.83 -3.70
CA ASN A 91 -1.70 4.67 -4.03
C ASN A 91 -2.54 4.14 -5.20
N LEU A 92 -1.87 3.70 -6.28
CA LEU A 92 -2.54 3.23 -7.50
C LEU A 92 -3.06 1.79 -7.41
N GLY A 93 -2.31 0.92 -6.75
CA GLY A 93 -2.46 -0.52 -6.87
C GLY A 93 -1.77 -1.07 -8.11
N ALA A 94 -1.48 -2.37 -8.10
CA ALA A 94 -0.70 -3.04 -9.15
C ALA A 94 -1.35 -2.93 -10.54
N THR A 95 -2.66 -3.07 -10.62
CA THR A 95 -3.39 -3.05 -11.90
C THR A 95 -3.32 -1.68 -12.58
N ARG A 96 -3.55 -0.60 -11.84
CA ARG A 96 -3.50 0.75 -12.38
C ARG A 96 -2.07 1.14 -12.74
N LEU A 97 -1.09 0.72 -11.93
CA LEU A 97 0.33 0.97 -12.22
C LEU A 97 0.74 0.35 -13.56
N ARG A 98 0.29 -0.86 -13.88
CA ARG A 98 0.59 -1.51 -15.16
C ARG A 98 0.17 -0.68 -16.38
N GLY A 99 -0.85 0.16 -16.22
CA GLY A 99 -1.31 1.07 -17.27
C GLY A 99 -0.32 2.19 -17.62
N PHE A 100 0.64 2.46 -16.75
CA PHE A 100 1.67 3.50 -16.97
C PHE A 100 2.82 2.97 -17.82
N LYS A 101 2.53 2.46 -19.00
CA LYS A 101 3.49 1.73 -19.85
C LYS A 101 4.70 2.58 -20.23
N LYS A 102 4.50 3.84 -20.60
CA LYS A 102 5.59 4.75 -21.00
C LYS A 102 6.49 5.11 -19.81
N ALA A 103 5.90 5.42 -18.66
CA ALA A 103 6.64 5.73 -17.45
C ALA A 103 7.48 4.52 -17.00
N LEU A 104 6.89 3.33 -16.99
CA LEU A 104 7.57 2.10 -16.59
C LEU A 104 8.69 1.73 -17.56
N ALA A 105 8.48 1.90 -18.86
CA ALA A 105 9.53 1.69 -19.87
C ALA A 105 10.70 2.66 -19.68
N ALA A 106 10.41 3.91 -19.35
CA ALA A 106 11.45 4.91 -19.06
C ALA A 106 12.23 4.56 -17.78
N MET A 107 11.54 4.07 -16.75
CA MET A 107 12.19 3.59 -15.52
C MET A 107 13.16 2.44 -15.81
N GLU A 108 12.76 1.50 -16.65
CA GLU A 108 13.56 0.32 -16.99
C GLU A 108 14.89 0.72 -17.67
N VAL A 109 14.89 1.73 -18.49
CA VAL A 109 16.10 2.22 -19.17
C VAL A 109 16.79 3.36 -18.43
N ALA A 110 16.39 3.64 -17.20
CA ALA A 110 16.93 4.71 -16.36
C ALA A 110 16.79 6.12 -16.95
N ASP A 111 15.81 6.34 -17.80
CA ASP A 111 15.44 7.68 -18.26
C ASP A 111 14.45 8.31 -17.27
N TYR A 112 14.98 8.75 -16.15
CA TYR A 112 14.17 9.20 -15.02
C TYR A 112 13.47 10.55 -15.27
N THR A 113 14.06 11.40 -16.10
CA THR A 113 13.42 12.65 -16.51
C THR A 113 12.15 12.36 -17.33
N LEU A 114 12.24 11.44 -18.27
CA LEU A 114 11.08 11.01 -19.06
C LEU A 114 10.06 10.28 -18.19
N ALA A 115 10.51 9.39 -17.30
CA ALA A 115 9.62 8.68 -16.38
C ALA A 115 8.80 9.64 -15.53
N ALA A 116 9.43 10.64 -14.93
CA ALA A 116 8.76 11.67 -14.14
C ALA A 116 7.71 12.42 -14.96
N LYS A 117 8.06 12.82 -16.19
CA LYS A 117 7.14 13.50 -17.11
C LYS A 117 5.92 12.63 -17.43
N GLU A 118 6.13 11.35 -17.71
CA GLU A 118 5.06 10.42 -18.05
C GLU A 118 4.13 10.15 -16.87
N PHE A 119 4.66 10.06 -15.64
CA PHE A 119 3.81 9.95 -14.44
C PHE A 119 2.97 11.21 -14.24
N LEU A 120 3.53 12.39 -14.49
CA LEU A 120 2.79 13.66 -14.35
C LEU A 120 1.74 13.85 -15.45
N ASP A 121 1.94 13.28 -16.62
CA ASP A 121 0.97 13.34 -17.72
C ASP A 121 -0.10 12.25 -17.56
N SER A 122 -0.89 12.37 -16.51
CA SER A 122 -1.89 11.36 -16.16
C SER A 122 -3.05 11.94 -15.34
N LYS A 123 -4.18 11.24 -15.39
CA LYS A 123 -5.33 11.55 -14.53
C LYS A 123 -4.94 11.42 -13.05
N TRP A 124 -4.16 10.40 -12.70
CA TRP A 124 -3.67 10.21 -11.35
C TRP A 124 -2.96 11.46 -10.83
N SER A 125 -2.05 12.03 -11.61
CA SER A 125 -1.34 13.26 -11.25
C SER A 125 -2.31 14.42 -10.95
N ARG A 126 -3.33 14.57 -11.77
CA ARG A 126 -4.35 15.61 -11.58
C ARG A 126 -5.18 15.38 -10.34
N ASP A 127 -5.44 14.11 -9.98
CA ASP A 127 -6.25 13.75 -8.81
C ASP A 127 -5.47 13.93 -7.50
N VAL A 128 -4.18 13.58 -7.46
CA VAL A 128 -3.37 13.61 -6.22
C VAL A 128 -2.44 14.83 -6.12
N LYS A 129 -2.34 15.63 -7.17
CA LYS A 129 -1.68 16.96 -7.22
C LYS A 129 -0.28 16.99 -6.59
N GLY A 130 -0.11 17.64 -5.42
CA GLY A 130 1.18 17.81 -4.77
C GLY A 130 1.93 16.51 -4.51
N ARG A 131 1.23 15.45 -4.21
CA ARG A 131 1.83 14.11 -4.03
C ARG A 131 2.49 13.62 -5.33
N ALA A 132 1.82 13.79 -6.48
CA ALA A 132 2.38 13.40 -7.76
C ALA A 132 3.64 14.21 -8.10
N HIS A 133 3.64 15.51 -7.85
CA HIS A 133 4.79 16.38 -8.10
C HIS A 133 5.98 16.01 -7.22
N GLU A 134 5.75 15.73 -5.94
CA GLU A 134 6.80 15.27 -5.03
C GLU A 134 7.43 13.95 -5.51
N LEU A 135 6.60 12.97 -5.82
CA LEU A 135 7.06 11.65 -6.28
C LEU A 135 7.78 11.74 -7.62
N ALA A 136 7.28 12.54 -8.56
CA ALA A 136 7.94 12.76 -9.83
C ALA A 136 9.30 13.44 -9.65
N SER A 137 9.41 14.40 -8.74
CA SER A 137 10.68 15.04 -8.40
C SER A 137 11.69 14.04 -7.83
N MET A 138 11.26 13.16 -6.94
CA MET A 138 12.10 12.08 -6.40
C MET A 138 12.59 11.15 -7.50
N ILE A 139 11.73 10.79 -8.45
CA ILE A 139 12.11 9.97 -9.60
C ILE A 139 13.13 10.69 -10.49
N ALA A 140 12.87 11.94 -10.83
CA ALA A 140 13.76 12.71 -11.71
C ALA A 140 15.14 12.92 -11.09
N THR A 141 15.20 13.28 -9.81
CA THR A 141 16.43 13.72 -9.15
C THR A 141 17.15 12.65 -8.33
N GLY A 142 16.43 11.65 -7.84
CA GLY A 142 16.98 10.69 -6.88
C GLY A 142 17.16 11.26 -5.47
N GLU A 143 16.49 12.36 -5.17
CA GLU A 143 16.56 13.04 -3.88
C GLU A 143 15.17 13.25 -3.32
N TYR A 144 15.03 13.15 -1.97
CA TYR A 144 13.78 13.50 -1.31
C TYR A 144 13.53 15.00 -1.45
N LEU A 145 12.25 15.34 -1.62
CA LEU A 145 11.82 16.73 -1.62
C LEU A 145 11.59 17.16 -0.16
N LEU A 146 12.40 18.10 0.33
CA LEU A 146 12.32 18.63 1.67
C LEU A 146 11.51 19.93 1.72
#